data_59b54573bd98390817411aa709b8e2ab
#
_entry.id   59b54573bd98390817411aa709b8e2ab
#
_cell.length_a   1.000
_cell.length_b   1.000
_cell.length_c   1.000
_cell.angle_alpha   90.00
_cell.angle_beta   90.00
_cell.angle_gamma   90.00
#
_symmetry.space_group_name_H-M   'P 1'
#
loop_
_entity.id
_entity.type
_entity.pdbx_description
1 polymer ?
#
loop_
_entity_poly.entity_id
_entity_poly.type
_entity_poly.pdbx_seq_one_letter_code
_entity_poly.pdbx_strand_id
1 'polypeptide(L)'
;MSQLHKHFTSDQVKELLERYLRNEIERKHLQKILGIKERRFFVLVRQYRENPHHFTIQYHRASPLRISKNLEQNIFKELSIEKEIIQNKEIPLKSYNYSYIKDRLKGEYRQKVSLPTIIDRAKKHGFYLKKPKRTPHDREVLTRYVGELIQHDASYHLWAPASEEKWYLITSLDDHSRLLLYATLMKTETSWAHILALQTLILQYGLPYSYYVDSHRIFRFVRGRDSFWQKHHLLTDEATPQWKQVLEDCNVKVVYALSPQAKGKMERPYGWLQDRLVRTCVREDVTEINQAQRVLNHELYRYNHQQVHSTTQEIPYLRFQKALKENRSLFRAFQIKPPYQSSKDIFCLRMDRTIDSYRRISINNLLLKVNHATPGKTVHLRIYPSTIEVSEIRFWCEGKLIDTQRVKNSDLKGMHF
;
A
#
# COMPACT_ATOMS: atom_id res chain seq x y z
N MET A 1 0.92 -36.21 21.60
CA MET A 1 0.49 -37.62 21.48
C MET A 1 1.53 -38.37 20.66
N SER A 2 2.12 -39.44 21.20
CA SER A 2 3.07 -40.25 20.43
C SER A 2 2.36 -40.88 19.23
N GLN A 3 2.96 -40.71 18.05
CA GLN A 3 2.46 -41.30 16.80
C GLN A 3 3.01 -42.75 16.75
N LEU A 4 2.26 -43.70 17.24
CA LEU A 4 2.64 -45.12 17.34
C LEU A 4 3.32 -45.67 16.08
N HIS A 5 2.79 -45.35 14.91
CA HIS A 5 3.31 -45.80 13.60
C HIS A 5 4.74 -45.30 13.29
N LYS A 6 5.26 -44.32 14.06
CA LYS A 6 6.66 -43.85 13.92
C LYS A 6 7.65 -44.66 14.77
N HIS A 7 7.18 -45.42 15.75
CA HIS A 7 8.01 -46.15 16.72
C HIS A 7 7.80 -47.64 16.68
N PHE A 8 6.67 -48.11 16.17
CA PHE A 8 6.29 -49.52 16.12
C PHE A 8 5.72 -49.89 14.76
N THR A 9 5.95 -51.13 14.34
CA THR A 9 5.25 -51.77 13.23
C THR A 9 3.85 -52.26 13.67
N SER A 10 2.95 -52.48 12.72
CA SER A 10 1.63 -53.06 13.04
C SER A 10 1.75 -54.42 13.69
N ASP A 11 2.68 -55.26 13.25
CA ASP A 11 2.91 -56.61 13.77
C ASP A 11 3.45 -56.60 15.21
N GLN A 12 4.35 -55.65 15.53
CA GLN A 12 4.83 -55.49 16.91
C GLN A 12 3.71 -55.09 17.86
N VAL A 13 2.82 -54.17 17.44
CA VAL A 13 1.69 -53.80 18.31
C VAL A 13 0.68 -54.93 18.40
N LYS A 14 0.48 -55.67 17.32
CA LYS A 14 -0.40 -56.86 17.30
C LYS A 14 0.08 -57.92 18.32
N GLU A 15 1.35 -58.30 18.26
CA GLU A 15 1.96 -59.26 19.20
C GLU A 15 1.77 -58.83 20.68
N LEU A 16 2.04 -57.55 20.96
CA LEU A 16 1.88 -56.99 22.29
C LEU A 16 0.41 -57.06 22.78
N LEU A 17 -0.55 -56.79 21.90
CA LEU A 17 -1.98 -56.89 22.21
C LEU A 17 -2.42 -58.35 22.43
N GLU A 18 -1.86 -59.28 21.66
CA GLU A 18 -2.11 -60.74 21.85
C GLU A 18 -1.62 -61.23 23.22
N ARG A 19 -0.40 -60.84 23.62
CA ARG A 19 0.13 -61.17 24.95
C ARG A 19 -0.70 -60.56 26.07
N TYR A 20 -1.22 -59.36 25.91
CA TYR A 20 -2.16 -58.78 26.86
C TYR A 20 -3.47 -59.60 26.96
N LEU A 21 -4.03 -60.00 25.82
CA LEU A 21 -5.27 -60.75 25.79
C LEU A 21 -5.12 -62.19 26.38
N ARG A 22 -3.88 -62.70 26.35
CA ARG A 22 -3.53 -64.01 27.05
C ARG A 22 -3.16 -63.80 28.49
N ASN A 23 -3.30 -62.60 29.08
CA ASN A 23 -2.89 -62.22 30.44
C ASN A 23 -1.38 -62.39 30.73
N GLU A 24 -0.52 -62.39 29.71
CA GLU A 24 0.95 -62.50 29.83
C GLU A 24 1.58 -61.15 30.20
N ILE A 25 0.95 -60.04 29.90
CA ILE A 25 1.42 -58.68 30.18
C ILE A 25 0.30 -57.84 30.77
N GLU A 26 0.59 -57.11 31.85
CA GLU A 26 -0.37 -56.17 32.43
C GLU A 26 -0.59 -54.91 31.58
N ARG A 27 -1.83 -54.40 31.61
CA ARG A 27 -2.21 -53.19 30.90
C ARG A 27 -1.25 -52.02 31.14
N LYS A 28 -0.89 -51.76 32.39
CA LYS A 28 -0.03 -50.62 32.76
C LYS A 28 1.36 -50.71 32.11
N HIS A 29 1.94 -51.91 32.03
CA HIS A 29 3.24 -52.13 31.38
C HIS A 29 3.14 -51.89 29.87
N LEU A 30 2.08 -52.38 29.24
CA LEU A 30 1.89 -52.24 27.80
C LEU A 30 1.61 -50.79 27.42
N GLN A 31 0.86 -50.05 28.21
CA GLN A 31 0.66 -48.62 28.04
C GLN A 31 1.98 -47.84 28.13
N LYS A 32 2.87 -48.21 29.06
CA LYS A 32 4.20 -47.60 29.20
C LYS A 32 5.10 -47.90 28.01
N ILE A 33 5.11 -49.14 27.53
CA ILE A 33 5.87 -49.56 26.34
C ILE A 33 5.42 -48.77 25.12
N LEU A 34 4.12 -48.72 24.85
CA LEU A 34 3.55 -48.03 23.68
C LEU A 34 3.49 -46.52 23.83
N GLY A 35 3.74 -45.97 25.02
CA GLY A 35 3.66 -44.53 25.29
C GLY A 35 2.26 -43.93 25.08
N ILE A 36 1.20 -44.70 25.39
CA ILE A 36 -0.19 -44.31 25.15
C ILE A 36 -1.01 -44.26 26.45
N LYS A 37 -2.05 -43.39 26.45
CA LYS A 37 -3.01 -43.29 27.53
C LYS A 37 -4.10 -44.36 27.41
N GLU A 38 -4.80 -44.64 28.52
CA GLU A 38 -5.82 -45.66 28.66
C GLU A 38 -6.88 -45.64 27.54
N ARG A 39 -7.45 -44.49 27.22
CA ARG A 39 -8.45 -44.40 26.16
C ARG A 39 -7.94 -44.91 24.81
N ARG A 40 -6.70 -44.58 24.43
CA ARG A 40 -6.12 -45.05 23.17
C ARG A 40 -5.81 -46.53 23.20
N PHE A 41 -5.41 -47.04 24.34
CA PHE A 41 -5.16 -48.45 24.54
C PHE A 41 -6.43 -49.28 24.25
N PHE A 42 -7.56 -48.94 24.89
CA PHE A 42 -8.83 -49.69 24.67
C PHE A 42 -9.34 -49.56 23.24
N VAL A 43 -9.09 -48.43 22.57
CA VAL A 43 -9.40 -48.31 21.14
C VAL A 43 -8.60 -49.31 20.30
N LEU A 44 -7.31 -49.50 20.58
CA LEU A 44 -6.48 -50.47 19.87
C LEU A 44 -6.91 -51.90 20.15
N VAL A 45 -7.20 -52.24 21.41
CA VAL A 45 -7.71 -53.58 21.81
C VAL A 45 -9.04 -53.86 21.09
N ARG A 46 -9.95 -52.91 21.04
CA ARG A 46 -11.21 -53.06 20.32
C ARG A 46 -11.00 -53.27 18.83
N GLN A 47 -10.19 -52.43 18.17
CA GLN A 47 -9.86 -52.55 16.76
C GLN A 47 -9.22 -53.90 16.41
N TYR A 48 -8.35 -54.39 17.30
CA TYR A 48 -7.73 -55.70 17.12
C TYR A 48 -8.76 -56.83 17.26
N ARG A 49 -9.66 -56.78 18.25
CA ARG A 49 -10.72 -57.79 18.45
C ARG A 49 -11.73 -57.82 17.30
N GLU A 50 -12.09 -56.64 16.74
CA GLU A 50 -13.02 -56.55 15.62
C GLU A 50 -12.45 -57.13 14.33
N ASN A 51 -11.16 -56.96 14.07
CA ASN A 51 -10.54 -57.47 12.85
C ASN A 51 -9.02 -57.77 13.03
N PRO A 52 -8.66 -58.94 13.59
CA PRO A 52 -7.26 -59.32 13.85
C PRO A 52 -6.40 -59.43 12.60
N HIS A 53 -6.98 -59.89 11.47
CA HIS A 53 -6.25 -60.11 10.22
C HIS A 53 -5.88 -58.84 9.50
N HIS A 54 -6.71 -57.78 9.60
CA HIS A 54 -6.49 -56.51 8.96
C HIS A 54 -6.13 -55.40 9.95
N PHE A 55 -5.69 -55.75 11.15
CA PHE A 55 -5.26 -54.80 12.16
C PHE A 55 -4.05 -54.00 11.66
N THR A 56 -4.15 -52.67 11.69
CA THR A 56 -3.06 -51.76 11.31
C THR A 56 -3.07 -50.52 12.22
N ILE A 57 -1.87 -50.07 12.58
CA ILE A 57 -1.67 -48.80 13.28
C ILE A 57 -1.29 -47.68 12.32
N GLN A 58 -1.21 -47.94 11.02
CA GLN A 58 -0.91 -46.93 10.02
C GLN A 58 -2.04 -45.90 9.99
N TYR A 59 -1.63 -44.66 10.15
CA TYR A 59 -2.55 -43.53 10.07
C TYR A 59 -2.68 -43.08 8.62
N HIS A 60 -3.69 -43.57 7.94
CA HIS A 60 -4.11 -42.97 6.67
C HIS A 60 -4.94 -41.72 6.97
N ARG A 61 -4.34 -40.53 6.73
CA ARG A 61 -5.08 -39.30 6.79
C ARG A 61 -6.14 -39.36 5.68
N ALA A 62 -7.37 -39.68 6.03
CA ALA A 62 -8.48 -39.47 5.10
C ALA A 62 -8.46 -37.99 4.71
N SER A 63 -8.21 -37.73 3.44
CA SER A 63 -8.30 -36.35 2.92
C SER A 63 -9.76 -35.93 3.05
N PRO A 64 -10.10 -35.00 3.93
CA PRO A 64 -11.48 -34.94 4.42
C PRO A 64 -12.46 -34.33 3.43
N LEU A 65 -12.05 -33.71 2.35
CA LEU A 65 -12.99 -33.14 1.39
C LEU A 65 -12.31 -32.98 0.03
N ARG A 66 -12.78 -33.72 -0.96
CA ARG A 66 -12.54 -33.37 -2.35
C ARG A 66 -13.29 -32.07 -2.63
N ILE A 67 -12.61 -31.09 -3.22
CA ILE A 67 -13.27 -29.86 -3.70
C ILE A 67 -14.32 -30.28 -4.74
N SER A 68 -15.43 -29.53 -4.80
CA SER A 68 -16.49 -29.80 -5.77
C SER A 68 -15.97 -29.63 -7.22
N LYS A 69 -16.54 -30.36 -8.16
CA LYS A 69 -16.18 -30.25 -9.59
C LYS A 69 -16.33 -28.82 -10.08
N ASN A 70 -17.37 -28.13 -9.67
CA ASN A 70 -17.60 -26.71 -10.03
C ASN A 70 -16.48 -25.78 -9.51
N LEU A 71 -16.05 -25.96 -8.25
CA LEU A 71 -14.93 -25.18 -7.71
C LEU A 71 -13.63 -25.48 -8.46
N GLU A 72 -13.38 -26.74 -8.83
CA GLU A 72 -12.19 -27.13 -9.61
C GLU A 72 -12.20 -26.48 -10.99
N GLN A 73 -13.34 -26.47 -11.67
CA GLN A 73 -13.52 -25.79 -12.98
C GLN A 73 -13.29 -24.29 -12.86
N ASN A 74 -13.82 -23.63 -11.83
CA ASN A 74 -13.62 -22.20 -11.62
C ASN A 74 -12.16 -21.86 -11.30
N ILE A 75 -11.46 -22.68 -10.51
CA ILE A 75 -10.01 -22.54 -10.31
C ILE A 75 -9.27 -22.60 -11.65
N PHE A 76 -9.62 -23.57 -12.50
CA PHE A 76 -8.99 -23.75 -13.78
C PHE A 76 -9.25 -22.56 -14.72
N LYS A 77 -10.50 -22.09 -14.78
CA LYS A 77 -10.88 -20.91 -15.55
C LYS A 77 -10.06 -19.67 -15.14
N GLU A 78 -9.96 -19.41 -13.83
CA GLU A 78 -9.19 -18.28 -13.31
C GLU A 78 -7.70 -18.41 -13.59
N LEU A 79 -7.12 -19.62 -13.50
CA LEU A 79 -5.73 -19.88 -13.86
C LEU A 79 -5.45 -19.68 -15.35
N SER A 80 -6.40 -20.03 -16.21
CA SER A 80 -6.28 -19.85 -17.69
C SER A 80 -6.29 -18.36 -18.05
N ILE A 81 -7.20 -17.57 -17.47
CA ILE A 81 -7.22 -16.10 -17.66
C ILE A 81 -5.90 -15.48 -17.19
N GLU A 82 -5.39 -15.89 -16.02
CA GLU A 82 -4.09 -15.42 -15.53
C GLU A 82 -2.93 -15.76 -16.47
N LYS A 83 -2.97 -16.92 -17.10
CA LYS A 83 -1.96 -17.32 -18.09
C LYS A 83 -1.97 -16.38 -19.31
N GLU A 84 -3.14 -16.07 -19.84
CA GLU A 84 -3.29 -15.14 -20.96
C GLU A 84 -2.74 -13.75 -20.61
N ILE A 85 -3.08 -13.22 -19.43
CA ILE A 85 -2.58 -11.93 -18.94
C ILE A 85 -1.04 -11.93 -18.86
N ILE A 86 -0.43 -13.00 -18.32
CA ILE A 86 1.02 -13.09 -18.13
C ILE A 86 1.75 -13.29 -19.47
N GLN A 87 1.14 -13.97 -20.44
CA GLN A 87 1.72 -14.20 -21.75
C GLN A 87 1.66 -12.97 -22.65
N ASN A 88 0.76 -12.04 -22.41
CA ASN A 88 0.69 -10.79 -23.14
C ASN A 88 1.87 -9.89 -22.75
N LYS A 89 2.72 -9.55 -23.75
CA LYS A 89 3.93 -8.71 -23.56
C LYS A 89 3.63 -7.25 -23.27
N GLU A 90 2.45 -6.77 -23.64
CA GLU A 90 2.01 -5.39 -23.42
C GLU A 90 1.58 -5.16 -21.97
N ILE A 91 1.25 -6.23 -21.25
CA ILE A 91 0.84 -6.18 -19.85
C ILE A 91 2.09 -6.33 -18.96
N PRO A 92 2.35 -5.39 -18.03
CA PRO A 92 3.55 -5.41 -17.18
C PRO A 92 3.46 -6.43 -16.02
N LEU A 93 2.91 -7.63 -16.25
CA LEU A 93 2.75 -8.71 -15.29
C LEU A 93 3.52 -9.95 -15.73
N LYS A 94 4.35 -10.52 -14.84
CA LYS A 94 5.26 -11.62 -15.18
C LYS A 94 5.09 -12.87 -14.30
N SER A 95 4.12 -12.91 -13.40
CA SER A 95 3.94 -14.03 -12.48
C SER A 95 2.49 -14.20 -12.05
N TYR A 96 2.09 -15.46 -11.78
CA TYR A 96 0.77 -15.76 -11.21
C TYR A 96 0.61 -15.15 -9.81
N ASN A 97 -0.59 -14.64 -9.52
CA ASN A 97 -0.98 -14.23 -8.16
C ASN A 97 -2.12 -15.12 -7.62
N TYR A 98 -1.76 -16.22 -6.97
CA TYR A 98 -2.75 -17.16 -6.43
C TYR A 98 -3.62 -16.57 -5.31
N SER A 99 -3.13 -15.55 -4.61
CA SER A 99 -3.96 -14.84 -3.61
C SER A 99 -5.02 -13.97 -4.29
N TYR A 100 -4.71 -13.39 -5.44
CA TYR A 100 -5.69 -12.68 -6.27
C TYR A 100 -6.77 -13.63 -6.80
N ILE A 101 -6.36 -14.79 -7.32
CA ILE A 101 -7.31 -15.85 -7.75
C ILE A 101 -8.23 -16.27 -6.60
N LYS A 102 -7.68 -16.48 -5.40
CA LYS A 102 -8.48 -16.79 -4.20
C LYS A 102 -9.55 -15.74 -3.93
N ASP A 103 -9.17 -14.47 -4.04
CA ASP A 103 -10.08 -13.36 -3.80
C ASP A 103 -11.16 -13.26 -4.87
N ARG A 104 -10.81 -13.52 -6.15
CA ARG A 104 -11.77 -13.63 -7.26
C ARG A 104 -12.77 -14.76 -7.03
N LEU A 105 -12.30 -15.95 -6.65
CA LEU A 105 -13.18 -17.09 -6.36
C LEU A 105 -14.17 -16.76 -5.23
N LYS A 106 -13.73 -16.01 -4.21
CA LYS A 106 -14.61 -15.57 -3.12
C LYS A 106 -15.60 -14.49 -3.58
N GLY A 107 -15.17 -13.49 -4.34
CA GLY A 107 -15.99 -12.36 -4.80
C GLY A 107 -16.99 -12.77 -5.87
N GLU A 108 -16.51 -13.29 -6.99
CA GLU A 108 -17.33 -13.58 -8.18
C GLU A 108 -18.17 -14.86 -8.05
N TYR A 109 -17.57 -15.92 -7.51
CA TYR A 109 -18.23 -17.23 -7.46
C TYR A 109 -18.76 -17.59 -6.06
N ARG A 110 -18.55 -16.70 -5.05
CA ARG A 110 -18.90 -16.94 -3.64
C ARG A 110 -18.31 -18.24 -3.08
N GLN A 111 -17.20 -18.68 -3.63
CA GLN A 111 -16.53 -19.93 -3.29
C GLN A 111 -15.33 -19.70 -2.38
N LYS A 112 -15.22 -20.47 -1.31
CA LYS A 112 -14.09 -20.40 -0.37
C LYS A 112 -13.13 -21.56 -0.63
N VAL A 113 -11.86 -21.24 -0.86
CA VAL A 113 -10.79 -22.23 -1.06
C VAL A 113 -9.51 -21.78 -0.37
N SER A 114 -8.69 -22.73 0.07
CA SER A 114 -7.39 -22.42 0.67
C SER A 114 -6.35 -22.07 -0.41
N LEU A 115 -5.43 -21.16 -0.09
CA LEU A 115 -4.34 -20.81 -1.00
C LEU A 115 -3.46 -22.02 -1.39
N PRO A 116 -3.07 -22.92 -0.47
CA PRO A 116 -2.35 -24.14 -0.80
C PRO A 116 -3.08 -25.03 -1.83
N THR A 117 -4.41 -25.10 -1.77
CA THR A 117 -5.21 -25.89 -2.73
C THR A 117 -5.10 -25.30 -4.14
N ILE A 118 -5.19 -23.98 -4.30
CA ILE A 118 -5.02 -23.33 -5.61
C ILE A 118 -3.60 -23.59 -6.15
N ILE A 119 -2.57 -23.43 -5.31
CA ILE A 119 -1.18 -23.67 -5.69
C ILE A 119 -0.96 -25.14 -6.11
N ASP A 120 -1.55 -26.10 -5.39
CA ASP A 120 -1.47 -27.52 -5.76
C ASP A 120 -2.09 -27.78 -7.13
N ARG A 121 -3.26 -27.24 -7.41
CA ARG A 121 -3.89 -27.31 -8.74
C ARG A 121 -3.07 -26.64 -9.83
N ALA A 122 -2.54 -25.45 -9.53
CA ALA A 122 -1.64 -24.74 -10.44
C ALA A 122 -0.40 -25.56 -10.80
N LYS A 123 0.23 -26.23 -9.82
CA LYS A 123 1.37 -27.12 -10.06
C LYS A 123 1.00 -28.33 -10.92
N LYS A 124 -0.12 -28.98 -10.62
CA LYS A 124 -0.58 -30.17 -11.38
C LYS A 124 -0.87 -29.87 -12.84
N HIS A 125 -1.33 -28.66 -13.15
CA HIS A 125 -1.78 -28.31 -14.50
C HIS A 125 -0.83 -27.33 -15.23
N GLY A 126 0.41 -27.15 -14.74
CA GLY A 126 1.44 -26.36 -15.41
C GLY A 126 1.26 -24.84 -15.34
N PHE A 127 0.45 -24.34 -14.40
CA PHE A 127 0.27 -22.91 -14.13
C PHE A 127 1.17 -22.42 -12.98
N TYR A 128 2.36 -22.99 -12.83
CA TYR A 128 3.26 -22.64 -11.74
C TYR A 128 4.60 -22.13 -12.25
N LEU A 129 4.94 -20.89 -11.88
CA LEU A 129 6.25 -20.30 -12.13
C LEU A 129 7.01 -20.17 -10.80
N LYS A 130 8.21 -20.77 -10.73
CA LYS A 130 9.06 -20.67 -9.54
C LYS A 130 9.60 -19.25 -9.41
N LYS A 131 9.32 -18.59 -8.28
CA LYS A 131 9.88 -17.27 -8.00
C LYS A 131 11.33 -17.41 -7.52
N PRO A 132 12.27 -16.55 -7.98
CA PRO A 132 13.62 -16.52 -7.44
C PRO A 132 13.61 -16.15 -5.96
N LYS A 133 14.51 -16.75 -5.18
CA LYS A 133 14.69 -16.35 -3.77
C LYS A 133 15.35 -14.97 -3.74
N ARG A 134 14.76 -14.04 -3.00
CA ARG A 134 15.34 -12.72 -2.73
C ARG A 134 16.18 -12.80 -1.46
N THR A 135 17.36 -12.19 -1.46
CA THR A 135 18.17 -12.00 -0.25
C THR A 135 17.51 -10.91 0.62
N PRO A 136 17.34 -11.11 1.92
CA PRO A 136 16.85 -10.07 2.81
C PRO A 136 17.91 -8.96 2.97
N HIS A 137 17.44 -7.71 3.16
CA HIS A 137 18.29 -6.57 3.48
C HIS A 137 18.31 -6.33 4.99
N ASP A 138 19.49 -6.09 5.57
CA ASP A 138 19.72 -6.05 7.02
C ASP A 138 19.39 -4.73 7.71
N ARG A 139 18.87 -3.71 7.01
CA ARG A 139 18.59 -2.41 7.62
C ARG A 139 17.08 -2.20 7.77
N GLU A 140 16.63 -2.10 9.02
CA GLU A 140 15.27 -1.75 9.38
C GLU A 140 15.22 -0.37 10.06
N VAL A 141 14.46 0.56 9.48
CA VAL A 141 14.05 1.80 10.17
C VAL A 141 12.82 1.45 11.00
N LEU A 142 12.94 1.46 12.31
CA LEU A 142 11.83 1.15 13.22
C LEU A 142 11.21 2.45 13.72
N THR A 143 9.92 2.62 13.44
CA THR A 143 9.07 3.65 14.05
C THR A 143 8.20 3.02 15.13
N ARG A 144 7.98 3.76 16.23
CA ARG A 144 7.23 3.29 17.39
C ARG A 144 5.83 3.88 17.50
N TYR A 145 5.59 5.00 16.80
CA TYR A 145 4.38 5.79 16.89
C TYR A 145 3.76 5.99 15.52
N VAL A 146 2.43 6.00 15.43
CA VAL A 146 1.74 6.45 14.22
C VAL A 146 1.96 7.96 14.05
N GLY A 147 2.13 8.42 12.80
CA GLY A 147 2.46 9.81 12.51
C GLY A 147 3.91 10.21 12.84
N GLU A 148 4.76 9.29 13.28
CA GLU A 148 6.20 9.55 13.50
C GLU A 148 6.92 9.83 12.19
N LEU A 149 6.67 8.99 11.18
CA LEU A 149 7.27 9.10 9.86
C LEU A 149 6.23 8.74 8.80
N ILE A 150 5.94 9.68 7.92
CA ILE A 150 5.12 9.44 6.74
C ILE A 150 6.04 9.25 5.54
N GLN A 151 6.03 8.08 4.94
CA GLN A 151 6.72 7.84 3.68
C GLN A 151 5.83 8.35 2.53
N HIS A 152 6.37 9.29 1.74
CA HIS A 152 5.66 9.90 0.63
C HIS A 152 6.44 9.69 -0.65
N ASP A 153 5.74 9.25 -1.71
CA ASP A 153 6.36 8.85 -2.96
C ASP A 153 5.38 8.90 -4.13
N ALA A 154 5.91 8.92 -5.34
CA ALA A 154 5.16 8.76 -6.58
C ALA A 154 5.73 7.60 -7.41
N SER A 155 4.87 6.84 -8.08
CA SER A 155 5.26 5.74 -8.97
C SER A 155 4.65 5.93 -10.35
N TYR A 156 5.50 6.07 -11.36
CA TYR A 156 5.11 6.18 -12.77
C TYR A 156 5.04 4.80 -13.42
N HIS A 157 3.84 4.38 -13.78
CA HIS A 157 3.61 3.02 -14.30
C HIS A 157 2.42 2.95 -15.25
N LEU A 158 2.35 1.88 -16.06
CA LEU A 158 1.19 1.54 -16.87
C LEU A 158 0.15 0.83 -15.96
N TRP A 159 -0.67 1.62 -15.26
CA TRP A 159 -1.63 1.14 -14.27
C TRP A 159 -2.87 0.48 -14.89
N ALA A 160 -3.30 0.98 -16.04
CA ALA A 160 -4.39 0.43 -16.83
C ALA A 160 -3.89 0.19 -18.27
N PRO A 161 -3.44 -1.02 -18.62
CA PRO A 161 -2.83 -1.30 -19.92
C PRO A 161 -3.69 -0.93 -21.13
N ALA A 162 -5.02 -1.07 -21.04
CA ALA A 162 -5.94 -0.69 -22.12
C ALA A 162 -6.02 0.83 -22.38
N SER A 163 -5.49 1.67 -21.46
CA SER A 163 -5.39 3.12 -21.68
C SER A 163 -4.22 3.51 -22.57
N GLU A 164 -3.21 2.63 -22.72
CA GLU A 164 -1.92 2.90 -23.39
C GLU A 164 -1.10 4.03 -22.76
N GLU A 165 -1.66 4.73 -21.76
CA GLU A 165 -1.03 5.83 -21.02
C GLU A 165 -0.42 5.36 -19.71
N LYS A 166 0.74 5.91 -19.36
CA LYS A 166 1.30 5.76 -18.02
C LYS A 166 0.85 6.91 -17.14
N TRP A 167 0.48 6.59 -15.90
CA TRP A 167 0.07 7.58 -14.90
C TRP A 167 0.95 7.52 -13.67
N TYR A 168 0.94 8.59 -12.89
CA TYR A 168 1.59 8.66 -11.58
C TYR A 168 0.61 8.23 -10.49
N LEU A 169 1.04 7.32 -9.63
CA LEU A 169 0.36 6.99 -8.39
C LEU A 169 1.10 7.69 -7.25
N ILE A 170 0.48 8.72 -6.66
CA ILE A 170 0.99 9.43 -5.49
C ILE A 170 0.46 8.77 -4.23
N THR A 171 1.34 8.41 -3.29
CA THR A 171 0.95 7.74 -2.04
C THR A 171 1.62 8.36 -0.83
N SER A 172 0.93 8.25 0.31
CA SER A 172 1.48 8.54 1.64
C SER A 172 1.19 7.36 2.57
N LEU A 173 2.23 6.78 3.15
CA LEU A 173 2.19 5.61 4.02
C LEU A 173 2.65 5.97 5.42
N ASP A 174 1.89 5.63 6.44
CA ASP A 174 2.39 5.66 7.82
C ASP A 174 3.38 4.53 8.06
N ASP A 175 4.61 4.87 8.44
CA ASP A 175 5.71 3.91 8.55
C ASP A 175 5.50 2.90 9.67
N HIS A 176 4.84 3.28 10.77
CA HIS A 176 4.58 2.39 11.89
C HIS A 176 3.52 1.34 11.56
N SER A 177 2.36 1.77 11.15
CA SER A 177 1.19 0.89 10.91
C SER A 177 1.19 0.22 9.55
N ARG A 178 1.92 0.77 8.58
CA ARG A 178 1.85 0.41 7.15
C ARG A 178 0.52 0.79 6.50
N LEU A 179 -0.27 1.65 7.14
CA LEU A 179 -1.52 2.17 6.60
C LEU A 179 -1.22 3.15 5.46
N LEU A 180 -1.79 2.91 4.28
CA LEU A 180 -1.80 3.86 3.19
C LEU A 180 -2.85 4.94 3.50
N LEU A 181 -2.37 6.12 3.91
CA LEU A 181 -3.21 7.26 4.31
C LEU A 181 -3.73 8.04 3.12
N TYR A 182 -3.01 8.00 2.01
CA TYR A 182 -3.37 8.67 0.75
C TYR A 182 -2.89 7.83 -0.44
N ALA A 183 -3.72 7.74 -1.48
CA ALA A 183 -3.35 7.16 -2.77
C ALA A 183 -4.23 7.74 -3.88
N THR A 184 -3.62 8.34 -4.90
CA THR A 184 -4.35 8.94 -6.02
C THR A 184 -3.56 8.80 -7.32
N LEU A 185 -4.27 8.47 -8.41
CA LEU A 185 -3.74 8.44 -9.76
C LEU A 185 -3.80 9.84 -10.39
N MET A 186 -2.71 10.24 -11.05
CA MET A 186 -2.59 11.53 -11.75
C MET A 186 -1.96 11.30 -13.12
N LYS A 187 -2.40 12.07 -14.14
CA LYS A 187 -1.76 12.04 -15.48
C LYS A 187 -0.36 12.64 -15.45
N THR A 188 -0.16 13.68 -14.64
CA THR A 188 1.11 14.41 -14.50
C THR A 188 1.49 14.56 -13.04
N GLU A 189 2.76 14.41 -12.72
CA GLU A 189 3.30 14.69 -11.40
C GLU A 189 3.63 16.17 -11.28
N THR A 190 2.92 16.88 -10.42
CA THR A 190 3.10 18.32 -10.19
C THR A 190 3.34 18.63 -8.71
N SER A 191 3.95 19.77 -8.42
CA SER A 191 4.08 20.23 -7.01
C SER A 191 2.70 20.39 -6.36
N TRP A 192 1.69 20.81 -7.11
CA TRP A 192 0.33 20.92 -6.61
C TRP A 192 -0.27 19.56 -6.20
N ALA A 193 -0.08 18.54 -7.01
CA ALA A 193 -0.55 17.19 -6.68
C ALA A 193 0.01 16.69 -5.34
N HIS A 194 1.29 16.94 -5.06
CA HIS A 194 1.92 16.61 -3.79
C HIS A 194 1.43 17.50 -2.62
N ILE A 195 1.17 18.79 -2.86
CA ILE A 195 0.58 19.70 -1.86
C ILE A 195 -0.85 19.26 -1.53
N LEU A 196 -1.64 18.84 -2.51
CA LEU A 196 -2.98 18.30 -2.32
C LEU A 196 -2.96 17.02 -1.48
N ALA A 197 -1.98 16.13 -1.71
CA ALA A 197 -1.78 14.95 -0.89
C ALA A 197 -1.47 15.31 0.58
N LEU A 198 -0.60 16.31 0.82
CA LEU A 198 -0.34 16.86 2.15
C LEU A 198 -1.60 17.41 2.80
N GLN A 199 -2.33 18.26 2.09
CA GLN A 199 -3.56 18.88 2.56
C GLN A 199 -4.58 17.81 3.00
N THR A 200 -4.84 16.83 2.14
CA THR A 200 -5.79 15.76 2.41
C THR A 200 -5.40 14.97 3.66
N LEU A 201 -4.13 14.57 3.76
CA LEU A 201 -3.62 13.82 4.91
C LEU A 201 -3.71 14.64 6.20
N ILE A 202 -3.23 15.89 6.17
CA ILE A 202 -3.16 16.75 7.36
C ILE A 202 -4.56 17.11 7.87
N LEU A 203 -5.50 17.40 6.99
CA LEU A 203 -6.87 17.71 7.37
C LEU A 203 -7.61 16.49 7.95
N GLN A 204 -7.25 15.28 7.51
CA GLN A 204 -7.91 14.03 7.95
C GLN A 204 -7.29 13.45 9.22
N TYR A 205 -5.96 13.46 9.34
CA TYR A 205 -5.23 12.77 10.42
C TYR A 205 -4.50 13.72 11.36
N GLY A 206 -4.26 14.96 10.95
CA GLY A 206 -3.43 15.94 11.67
C GLY A 206 -2.01 16.03 11.11
N LEU A 207 -1.19 16.86 11.76
CA LEU A 207 0.21 17.10 11.40
C LEU A 207 1.10 15.97 11.91
N PRO A 208 1.77 15.21 11.03
CA PRO A 208 2.73 14.19 11.45
C PRO A 208 4.01 14.85 11.99
N TYR A 209 4.86 14.07 12.63
CA TYR A 209 6.17 14.55 13.10
C TYR A 209 7.14 14.78 11.94
N SER A 210 7.20 13.84 10.97
CA SER A 210 8.12 13.95 9.84
C SER A 210 7.61 13.28 8.57
N TYR A 211 8.10 13.79 7.43
CA TYR A 211 7.96 13.16 6.10
C TYR A 211 9.29 12.59 5.65
N TYR A 212 9.24 11.41 5.02
CA TYR A 212 10.37 10.74 4.40
C TYR A 212 10.17 10.68 2.89
N VAL A 213 11.04 11.36 2.14
CA VAL A 213 10.96 11.50 0.68
C VAL A 213 12.30 11.19 0.04
N ASP A 214 12.32 10.98 -1.26
CA ASP A 214 13.57 10.89 -2.02
C ASP A 214 14.14 12.27 -2.31
N SER A 215 15.25 12.30 -3.07
CA SER A 215 15.88 13.54 -3.52
C SER A 215 15.34 14.01 -4.89
N HIS A 216 14.06 13.71 -5.20
CA HIS A 216 13.42 14.23 -6.41
C HIS A 216 13.30 15.76 -6.35
N ARG A 217 13.37 16.42 -7.52
CA ARG A 217 13.35 17.90 -7.63
C ARG A 217 12.15 18.57 -6.97
N ILE A 218 11.01 17.91 -6.90
CA ILE A 218 9.80 18.41 -6.23
C ILE A 218 10.01 18.54 -4.72
N PHE A 219 10.86 17.69 -4.13
CA PHE A 219 11.09 17.65 -2.68
C PHE A 219 12.40 18.33 -2.27
N ARG A 220 13.40 18.35 -3.15
CA ARG A 220 14.73 18.86 -2.84
C ARG A 220 15.38 19.53 -4.04
N PHE A 221 15.83 20.76 -3.85
CA PHE A 221 16.75 21.41 -4.79
C PHE A 221 18.18 20.90 -4.56
N VAL A 222 18.86 20.44 -5.62
CA VAL A 222 20.26 20.00 -5.57
C VAL A 222 21.08 20.84 -6.54
N ARG A 223 21.95 21.70 -6.00
CA ARG A 223 22.87 22.53 -6.79
C ARG A 223 23.78 21.64 -7.65
N GLY A 224 23.83 21.83 -8.96
CA GLY A 224 24.65 21.08 -9.91
C GLY A 224 23.93 19.95 -10.68
N ARG A 225 22.81 19.41 -10.19
CA ARG A 225 21.94 18.48 -10.94
C ARG A 225 20.91 19.24 -11.78
N ASP A 226 20.43 20.35 -11.27
CA ASP A 226 19.50 21.24 -11.96
C ASP A 226 20.34 22.35 -12.60
N SER A 227 20.47 22.33 -13.95
CA SER A 227 21.27 23.29 -14.68
C SER A 227 20.76 24.73 -14.47
N PHE A 228 21.69 25.69 -14.56
CA PHE A 228 21.37 27.14 -14.45
C PHE A 228 20.22 27.57 -15.39
N TRP A 229 20.07 26.91 -16.54
CA TRP A 229 19.00 27.11 -17.51
C TRP A 229 17.64 26.60 -17.06
N GLN A 230 17.56 25.53 -16.24
CA GLN A 230 16.31 25.04 -15.67
C GLN A 230 15.79 25.96 -14.55
N LYS A 231 16.66 26.76 -13.90
CA LYS A 231 16.24 27.82 -12.97
C LYS A 231 15.34 28.87 -13.62
N HIS A 232 15.58 29.19 -14.89
CA HIS A 232 14.76 30.16 -15.64
C HIS A 232 13.41 29.56 -16.08
N HIS A 233 13.27 28.24 -16.17
CA HIS A 233 12.01 27.60 -16.48
C HIS A 233 11.16 27.29 -15.22
N LEU A 234 11.77 27.18 -14.04
CA LEU A 234 11.09 27.28 -12.79
C LEU A 234 10.86 28.77 -12.50
N LEU A 235 9.67 29.25 -12.80
CA LEU A 235 9.25 30.66 -12.67
C LEU A 235 9.24 31.18 -11.21
N THR A 236 10.02 30.58 -10.34
CA THR A 236 10.27 31.04 -8.98
C THR A 236 11.76 31.04 -8.73
N ASP A 237 12.31 32.18 -8.36
CA ASP A 237 13.71 32.36 -7.93
C ASP A 237 14.03 31.67 -6.61
N GLU A 238 13.13 30.82 -6.11
CA GLU A 238 13.21 30.22 -4.82
C GLU A 238 13.99 28.88 -4.84
N ALA A 239 15.04 28.84 -4.02
CA ALA A 239 15.84 27.63 -3.80
C ALA A 239 15.10 26.54 -3.03
N THR A 240 13.95 26.84 -2.41
CA THR A 240 13.16 25.90 -1.60
C THR A 240 11.93 25.42 -2.39
N PRO A 241 11.78 24.10 -2.60
CA PRO A 241 10.61 23.54 -3.30
C PRO A 241 9.29 23.94 -2.64
N GLN A 242 8.26 24.21 -3.43
CA GLN A 242 6.91 24.63 -3.00
C GLN A 242 6.32 23.67 -1.93
N TRP A 243 6.43 22.37 -2.17
CA TRP A 243 5.99 21.34 -1.26
C TRP A 243 6.67 21.43 0.12
N LYS A 244 7.98 21.71 0.14
CA LYS A 244 8.76 21.83 1.38
C LYS A 244 8.36 23.08 2.17
N GLN A 245 8.08 24.19 1.50
CA GLN A 245 7.61 25.43 2.14
C GLN A 245 6.29 25.21 2.90
N VAL A 246 5.37 24.38 2.37
CA VAL A 246 4.14 24.02 3.05
C VAL A 246 4.44 23.28 4.37
N LEU A 247 5.40 22.35 4.36
CA LEU A 247 5.79 21.63 5.57
C LEU A 247 6.51 22.51 6.60
N GLU A 248 7.29 23.48 6.14
CA GLU A 248 7.94 24.47 7.00
C GLU A 248 6.90 25.36 7.72
N ASP A 249 5.87 25.85 7.01
CA ASP A 249 4.74 26.57 7.63
C ASP A 249 4.00 25.70 8.66
N CYS A 250 3.91 24.40 8.43
CA CYS A 250 3.28 23.44 9.32
C CYS A 250 4.20 22.97 10.47
N ASN A 251 5.47 23.40 10.50
CA ASN A 251 6.50 22.90 11.42
C ASN A 251 6.58 21.36 11.42
N VAL A 252 6.66 20.79 10.22
CA VAL A 252 6.81 19.34 9.97
C VAL A 252 8.20 19.08 9.38
N LYS A 253 8.93 18.14 9.96
CA LYS A 253 10.30 17.82 9.57
C LYS A 253 10.31 17.04 8.25
N VAL A 254 11.27 17.35 7.37
CA VAL A 254 11.54 16.57 6.15
C VAL A 254 12.83 15.78 6.31
N VAL A 255 12.77 14.48 6.05
CA VAL A 255 13.90 13.55 6.06
C VAL A 255 14.09 13.02 4.63
N TYR A 256 15.30 13.13 4.10
CA TYR A 256 15.61 12.66 2.76
C TYR A 256 16.23 11.27 2.78
N ALA A 257 15.79 10.40 1.87
CA ALA A 257 16.40 9.10 1.67
C ALA A 257 17.85 9.24 1.20
N LEU A 258 18.77 8.58 1.87
CA LEU A 258 20.20 8.59 1.54
C LEU A 258 20.52 7.72 0.32
N SER A 259 19.66 6.75 0.00
CA SER A 259 19.80 5.87 -1.16
C SER A 259 18.43 5.38 -1.62
N PRO A 260 18.29 4.96 -2.90
CA PRO A 260 17.05 4.34 -3.41
C PRO A 260 16.62 3.13 -2.57
N GLN A 261 17.57 2.32 -2.12
CA GLN A 261 17.32 1.11 -1.31
C GLN A 261 16.71 1.44 0.08
N ALA A 262 16.95 2.66 0.59
CA ALA A 262 16.37 3.10 1.86
C ALA A 262 14.83 3.24 1.82
N LYS A 263 14.22 3.25 0.62
CA LYS A 263 12.75 3.27 0.41
C LYS A 263 12.10 1.89 0.26
N GLY A 264 12.79 0.79 0.55
CA GLY A 264 12.27 -0.58 0.38
C GLY A 264 10.94 -0.87 1.08
N LYS A 265 10.53 -0.04 2.03
CA LYS A 265 9.21 -0.12 2.67
C LYS A 265 8.08 0.38 1.76
N MET A 266 8.34 1.34 0.85
CA MET A 266 7.40 1.81 -0.17
C MET A 266 7.35 0.88 -1.38
N GLU A 267 8.43 0.20 -1.71
CA GLU A 267 8.47 -0.77 -2.83
C GLU A 267 7.44 -1.90 -2.66
N ARG A 268 7.19 -2.34 -1.42
CA ARG A 268 6.24 -3.43 -1.14
C ARG A 268 4.79 -3.05 -1.42
N PRO A 269 4.23 -1.95 -0.88
CA PRO A 269 2.90 -1.47 -1.26
C PRO A 269 2.77 -1.21 -2.75
N TYR A 270 3.77 -0.60 -3.38
CA TYR A 270 3.76 -0.39 -4.83
C TYR A 270 3.76 -1.70 -5.60
N GLY A 271 4.62 -2.65 -5.25
CA GLY A 271 4.63 -3.97 -5.89
C GLY A 271 3.30 -4.72 -5.71
N TRP A 272 2.64 -4.56 -4.56
CA TRP A 272 1.32 -5.13 -4.31
C TRP A 272 0.24 -4.44 -5.16
N LEU A 273 0.25 -3.10 -5.24
CA LEU A 273 -0.68 -2.32 -6.07
C LEU A 273 -0.42 -2.55 -7.55
N GLN A 274 0.84 -2.53 -8.02
CA GLN A 274 1.20 -2.82 -9.40
C GLN A 274 0.70 -4.19 -9.86
N ASP A 275 0.77 -5.19 -9.00
CA ASP A 275 0.27 -6.51 -9.33
C ASP A 275 -1.27 -6.54 -9.38
N ARG A 276 -1.97 -6.02 -8.37
CA ARG A 276 -3.42 -6.15 -8.22
C ARG A 276 -4.22 -5.14 -9.03
N LEU A 277 -3.83 -3.87 -8.99
CA LEU A 277 -4.50 -2.80 -9.73
C LEU A 277 -4.43 -3.08 -11.24
N VAL A 278 -3.23 -3.42 -11.75
CA VAL A 278 -3.05 -3.73 -13.17
C VAL A 278 -3.88 -4.95 -13.60
N ARG A 279 -3.89 -6.04 -12.79
CA ARG A 279 -4.73 -7.22 -13.09
C ARG A 279 -6.21 -6.89 -13.17
N THR A 280 -6.70 -6.13 -12.21
CA THR A 280 -8.12 -5.75 -12.18
C THR A 280 -8.44 -4.84 -13.36
N CYS A 281 -7.60 -3.84 -13.66
CA CYS A 281 -7.79 -2.96 -14.80
C CYS A 281 -7.81 -3.71 -16.14
N VAL A 282 -6.93 -4.72 -16.31
CA VAL A 282 -6.94 -5.58 -17.51
C VAL A 282 -8.22 -6.40 -17.59
N ARG A 283 -8.67 -6.98 -16.50
CA ARG A 283 -9.87 -7.86 -16.47
C ARG A 283 -11.18 -7.10 -16.67
N GLU A 284 -11.20 -5.82 -16.31
CA GLU A 284 -12.37 -4.94 -16.40
C GLU A 284 -12.28 -3.99 -17.62
N ASP A 285 -11.27 -4.17 -18.48
CA ASP A 285 -11.00 -3.35 -19.67
C ASP A 285 -11.03 -1.85 -19.38
N VAL A 286 -10.30 -1.46 -18.31
CA VAL A 286 -10.26 -0.09 -17.82
C VAL A 286 -9.37 0.77 -18.72
N THR A 287 -9.95 1.82 -19.30
CA THR A 287 -9.27 2.78 -20.20
C THR A 287 -9.11 4.17 -19.58
N GLU A 288 -10.00 4.54 -18.64
CA GLU A 288 -10.08 5.86 -18.07
C GLU A 288 -9.48 5.95 -16.68
N ILE A 289 -8.73 7.03 -16.40
CA ILE A 289 -8.10 7.24 -15.08
C ILE A 289 -9.10 7.24 -13.92
N ASN A 290 -10.31 7.76 -14.13
CA ASN A 290 -11.36 7.78 -13.11
C ASN A 290 -11.89 6.37 -12.80
N GLN A 291 -11.90 5.48 -13.79
CA GLN A 291 -12.25 4.06 -13.59
C GLN A 291 -11.12 3.37 -12.81
N ALA A 292 -9.86 3.58 -13.22
CA ALA A 292 -8.69 3.07 -12.52
C ALA A 292 -8.63 3.57 -11.06
N GLN A 293 -9.03 4.82 -10.80
CA GLN A 293 -9.10 5.37 -9.43
C GLN A 293 -10.15 4.62 -8.58
N ARG A 294 -11.29 4.21 -9.15
CA ARG A 294 -12.27 3.38 -8.41
C ARG A 294 -11.69 2.02 -8.05
N VAL A 295 -10.98 1.38 -8.99
CA VAL A 295 -10.28 0.12 -8.73
C VAL A 295 -9.20 0.31 -7.65
N LEU A 296 -8.42 1.38 -7.73
CA LEU A 296 -7.42 1.74 -6.72
C LEU A 296 -8.06 1.89 -5.34
N ASN A 297 -9.16 2.60 -5.22
CA ASN A 297 -9.86 2.81 -3.95
C ASN A 297 -10.32 1.48 -3.33
N HIS A 298 -10.82 0.55 -4.15
CA HIS A 298 -11.21 -0.78 -3.70
C HIS A 298 -10.00 -1.60 -3.22
N GLU A 299 -8.90 -1.60 -3.97
CA GLU A 299 -7.68 -2.31 -3.59
C GLU A 299 -7.00 -1.65 -2.38
N LEU A 300 -7.06 -0.32 -2.24
CA LEU A 300 -6.60 0.42 -1.06
C LEU A 300 -7.38 0.01 0.20
N TYR A 301 -8.72 -0.06 0.10
CA TYR A 301 -9.54 -0.55 1.20
C TYR A 301 -9.16 -1.98 1.60
N ARG A 302 -8.96 -2.87 0.62
CA ARG A 302 -8.52 -4.24 0.86
C ARG A 302 -7.15 -4.28 1.54
N TYR A 303 -6.17 -3.53 1.03
CA TYR A 303 -4.83 -3.46 1.62
C TYR A 303 -4.89 -2.99 3.08
N ASN A 304 -5.62 -1.93 3.32
CA ASN A 304 -5.69 -1.31 4.64
C ASN A 304 -6.48 -2.14 5.67
N HIS A 305 -7.59 -2.79 5.26
CA HIS A 305 -8.56 -3.38 6.19
C HIS A 305 -8.67 -4.90 6.15
N GLN A 306 -8.16 -5.57 5.12
CA GLN A 306 -8.36 -7.01 4.94
C GLN A 306 -7.05 -7.80 4.80
N GLN A 307 -5.97 -7.14 4.37
CA GLN A 307 -4.69 -7.78 4.12
C GLN A 307 -3.81 -7.77 5.36
N VAL A 308 -3.38 -8.96 5.81
CA VAL A 308 -2.33 -9.06 6.84
C VAL A 308 -0.99 -8.69 6.19
N HIS A 309 -0.33 -7.66 6.72
CA HIS A 309 0.95 -7.20 6.21
C HIS A 309 2.07 -8.17 6.61
N SER A 310 2.89 -8.60 5.64
CA SER A 310 3.87 -9.68 5.82
C SER A 310 4.95 -9.40 6.87
N THR A 311 5.32 -8.14 7.09
CA THR A 311 6.35 -7.76 8.07
C THR A 311 5.76 -7.57 9.48
N THR A 312 4.62 -6.88 9.59
CA THR A 312 4.01 -6.56 10.89
C THR A 312 3.13 -7.68 11.41
N GLN A 313 2.75 -8.65 10.57
CA GLN A 313 1.80 -9.74 10.85
C GLN A 313 0.42 -9.25 11.36
N GLU A 314 0.12 -7.97 11.12
CA GLU A 314 -1.13 -7.32 11.52
C GLU A 314 -1.79 -6.67 10.28
N ILE A 315 -3.09 -6.43 10.36
CA ILE A 315 -3.81 -5.63 9.36
C ILE A 315 -3.46 -4.15 9.62
N PRO A 316 -3.03 -3.36 8.60
CA PRO A 316 -2.55 -1.99 8.79
C PRO A 316 -3.50 -1.10 9.58
N TYR A 317 -4.79 -1.12 9.25
CA TYR A 317 -5.80 -0.34 9.96
C TYR A 317 -5.94 -0.74 11.43
N LEU A 318 -5.94 -2.03 11.75
CA LEU A 318 -6.05 -2.50 13.13
C LEU A 318 -4.81 -2.10 13.94
N ARG A 319 -3.62 -2.18 13.34
CA ARG A 319 -2.37 -1.73 13.96
C ARG A 319 -2.37 -0.21 14.22
N PHE A 320 -2.88 0.58 13.27
CA PHE A 320 -3.06 2.02 13.43
C PHE A 320 -4.01 2.33 14.60
N GLN A 321 -5.19 1.73 14.63
CA GLN A 321 -6.17 1.92 15.69
C GLN A 321 -5.66 1.49 17.06
N LYS A 322 -4.91 0.39 17.13
CA LYS A 322 -4.25 -0.07 18.35
C LYS A 322 -3.28 0.96 18.89
N ALA A 323 -2.43 1.53 18.03
CA ALA A 323 -1.48 2.57 18.42
C ALA A 323 -2.18 3.84 18.95
N LEU A 324 -3.31 4.26 18.34
CA LEU A 324 -4.11 5.36 18.83
C LEU A 324 -4.68 5.08 20.24
N LYS A 325 -5.25 3.89 20.45
CA LYS A 325 -5.78 3.49 21.77
C LYS A 325 -4.72 3.41 22.87
N GLU A 326 -3.48 3.08 22.50
CA GLU A 326 -2.34 3.00 23.41
C GLU A 326 -1.62 4.34 23.57
N ASN A 327 -2.21 5.46 23.10
CA ASN A 327 -1.61 6.79 23.09
C ASN A 327 -0.24 6.85 22.39
N ARG A 328 -0.01 5.99 21.42
CA ARG A 328 1.20 5.95 20.59
C ARG A 328 0.98 6.67 19.26
N SER A 329 0.66 7.97 19.33
CA SER A 329 0.48 8.85 18.18
C SER A 329 1.31 10.12 18.33
N LEU A 330 1.98 10.51 17.25
CA LEU A 330 2.67 11.79 17.09
C LEU A 330 1.93 12.74 16.13
N PHE A 331 0.74 12.38 15.69
CA PHE A 331 -0.12 13.32 15.00
C PHE A 331 -0.56 14.44 15.94
N ARG A 332 -0.40 15.67 15.47
CA ARG A 332 -0.80 16.89 16.19
C ARG A 332 -2.01 17.50 15.49
N ALA A 333 -2.91 18.13 16.25
CA ALA A 333 -4.03 18.85 15.66
C ALA A 333 -3.54 19.96 14.71
N PHE A 334 -4.12 20.02 13.49
CA PHE A 334 -3.85 21.11 12.58
C PHE A 334 -4.65 22.36 13.00
N GLN A 335 -3.97 23.46 13.15
CA GLN A 335 -4.58 24.74 13.46
C GLN A 335 -3.98 25.83 12.57
N ILE A 336 -4.84 26.69 12.04
CA ILE A 336 -4.41 27.85 11.27
C ILE A 336 -3.91 28.90 12.27
N LYS A 337 -2.63 29.26 12.16
CA LYS A 337 -2.01 30.25 13.03
C LYS A 337 -1.95 31.62 12.35
N PRO A 338 -2.10 32.72 13.09
CA PRO A 338 -1.83 34.04 12.55
C PRO A 338 -0.43 34.12 11.91
N PRO A 339 -0.25 34.85 10.78
CA PRO A 339 -1.21 35.78 10.17
C PRO A 339 -2.25 35.11 9.26
N TYR A 340 -2.15 33.79 9.00
CA TYR A 340 -3.01 33.09 8.05
C TYR A 340 -4.47 33.03 8.51
N GLN A 341 -5.38 33.08 7.54
CA GLN A 341 -6.82 33.11 7.78
C GLN A 341 -7.54 31.85 7.25
N SER A 342 -6.88 31.09 6.37
CA SER A 342 -7.45 29.94 5.72
C SER A 342 -6.40 28.88 5.51
N SER A 343 -6.81 27.60 5.40
CA SER A 343 -5.94 26.51 4.95
C SER A 343 -5.38 26.74 3.55
N LYS A 344 -6.06 27.54 2.72
CA LYS A 344 -5.59 27.98 1.39
C LYS A 344 -4.34 28.87 1.46
N ASP A 345 -4.10 29.52 2.59
CA ASP A 345 -2.89 30.31 2.80
C ASP A 345 -1.66 29.43 3.05
N ILE A 346 -1.88 28.20 3.49
CA ILE A 346 -0.83 27.23 3.81
C ILE A 346 -0.63 26.26 2.65
N PHE A 347 -1.70 25.55 2.24
CA PHE A 347 -1.67 24.58 1.15
C PHE A 347 -1.90 25.28 -0.20
N CYS A 348 -0.86 25.91 -0.74
CA CYS A 348 -0.94 26.69 -1.97
C CYS A 348 0.40 26.68 -2.72
N LEU A 349 0.35 27.03 -3.97
CA LEU A 349 1.53 27.43 -4.72
C LEU A 349 1.88 28.88 -4.38
N ARG A 350 3.16 29.23 -4.34
CA ARG A 350 3.67 30.51 -3.88
C ARG A 350 4.51 31.18 -4.93
N MET A 351 4.41 32.49 -5.00
CA MET A 351 5.15 33.31 -5.91
C MET A 351 5.28 34.74 -5.38
N ASP A 352 6.44 35.33 -5.49
CA ASP A 352 6.66 36.73 -5.13
C ASP A 352 6.64 37.62 -6.38
N ARG A 353 6.01 38.78 -6.26
CA ARG A 353 5.96 39.80 -7.33
C ARG A 353 6.10 41.21 -6.76
N THR A 354 6.76 42.08 -7.51
CA THR A 354 6.80 43.49 -7.16
C THR A 354 5.61 44.23 -7.80
N ILE A 355 5.00 45.10 -7.03
CA ILE A 355 3.86 45.93 -7.46
C ILE A 355 4.36 47.08 -8.32
N ASP A 356 3.80 47.23 -9.54
CA ASP A 356 4.13 48.32 -10.45
C ASP A 356 3.54 49.68 -9.99
N SER A 357 3.92 50.77 -10.66
CA SER A 357 3.42 52.12 -10.38
C SER A 357 1.90 52.25 -10.58
N TYR A 358 1.28 51.35 -11.34
CA TYR A 358 -0.16 51.31 -11.58
C TYR A 358 -0.90 50.38 -10.63
N ARG A 359 -0.23 49.93 -9.56
CA ARG A 359 -0.74 48.94 -8.57
C ARG A 359 -1.12 47.62 -9.22
N ARG A 360 -0.33 47.12 -10.17
CA ARG A 360 -0.52 45.86 -10.84
C ARG A 360 0.65 44.93 -10.60
N ILE A 361 0.39 43.66 -10.74
CA ILE A 361 1.40 42.60 -10.82
C ILE A 361 1.24 41.82 -12.11
N SER A 362 2.28 41.17 -12.57
CA SER A 362 2.26 40.25 -13.71
C SER A 362 2.52 38.84 -13.28
N ILE A 363 1.64 37.90 -13.70
CA ILE A 363 1.84 36.46 -13.60
C ILE A 363 1.81 35.93 -15.03
N ASN A 364 2.96 35.59 -15.60
CA ASN A 364 3.06 35.00 -16.94
C ASN A 364 2.19 35.70 -18.00
N ASN A 365 2.33 37.01 -18.11
CA ASN A 365 1.57 37.93 -18.99
C ASN A 365 0.13 38.24 -18.55
N LEU A 366 -0.40 37.65 -17.50
CA LEU A 366 -1.65 38.06 -16.87
C LEU A 366 -1.38 39.26 -15.96
N LEU A 367 -1.94 40.44 -16.29
CA LEU A 367 -1.85 41.64 -15.46
C LEU A 367 -3.04 41.67 -14.48
N LEU A 368 -2.77 41.68 -13.18
CA LEU A 368 -3.77 41.81 -12.16
C LEU A 368 -3.60 43.11 -11.39
N LYS A 369 -4.66 43.89 -11.29
CA LYS A 369 -4.71 45.07 -10.42
C LYS A 369 -4.92 44.62 -9.00
N VAL A 370 -4.08 45.08 -8.07
CA VAL A 370 -4.14 44.66 -6.66
C VAL A 370 -4.70 45.81 -5.83
N ASN A 371 -5.81 45.57 -5.16
CA ASN A 371 -6.44 46.55 -4.28
C ASN A 371 -5.55 46.79 -3.06
N HIS A 372 -5.56 48.02 -2.55
CA HIS A 372 -4.76 48.42 -1.36
C HIS A 372 -3.25 48.18 -1.46
N ALA A 373 -2.74 47.96 -2.69
CA ALA A 373 -1.31 47.73 -2.94
C ALA A 373 -0.51 49.04 -2.92
N THR A 374 0.70 49.00 -2.36
CA THR A 374 1.68 50.12 -2.42
C THR A 374 2.68 49.81 -3.52
N PRO A 375 2.84 50.69 -4.53
CA PRO A 375 3.84 50.52 -5.57
C PRO A 375 5.27 50.34 -5.03
N GLY A 376 6.06 49.49 -5.68
CA GLY A 376 7.42 49.16 -5.30
C GLY A 376 7.56 48.10 -4.19
N LYS A 377 6.48 47.76 -3.48
CA LYS A 377 6.53 46.70 -2.48
C LYS A 377 6.39 45.30 -3.09
N THR A 378 6.99 44.30 -2.43
CA THR A 378 6.83 42.90 -2.81
C THR A 378 5.52 42.37 -2.23
N VAL A 379 4.74 41.68 -3.07
CA VAL A 379 3.56 40.96 -2.68
C VAL A 379 3.82 39.44 -2.81
N HIS A 380 3.46 38.70 -1.77
CA HIS A 380 3.53 37.25 -1.74
C HIS A 380 2.18 36.67 -2.20
N LEU A 381 2.19 36.04 -3.35
CA LEU A 381 1.01 35.42 -3.93
C LEU A 381 0.86 33.98 -3.41
N ARG A 382 -0.32 33.66 -2.97
CA ARG A 382 -0.71 32.29 -2.56
C ARG A 382 -1.83 31.83 -3.49
N ILE A 383 -1.48 30.91 -4.40
CA ILE A 383 -2.35 30.47 -5.48
C ILE A 383 -2.92 29.10 -5.12
N TYR A 384 -4.23 29.05 -4.95
CA TYR A 384 -4.95 27.84 -4.59
C TYR A 384 -5.90 27.43 -5.73
N PRO A 385 -5.63 26.33 -6.45
CA PRO A 385 -6.54 25.78 -7.44
C PRO A 385 -7.82 25.28 -6.76
N SER A 386 -8.88 26.07 -6.88
CA SER A 386 -10.17 25.74 -6.24
C SER A 386 -10.97 24.72 -7.05
N THR A 387 -10.83 24.73 -8.36
CA THR A 387 -11.40 23.78 -9.30
C THR A 387 -10.42 23.51 -10.44
N ILE A 388 -10.77 22.60 -11.35
CA ILE A 388 -9.97 22.34 -12.58
C ILE A 388 -9.87 23.62 -13.44
N GLU A 389 -10.83 24.55 -13.35
CA GLU A 389 -10.90 25.73 -14.21
C GLU A 389 -10.48 27.02 -13.52
N VAL A 390 -10.60 27.11 -12.21
CA VAL A 390 -10.47 28.36 -11.46
C VAL A 390 -9.54 28.21 -10.26
N SER A 391 -8.58 29.14 -10.16
CA SER A 391 -7.73 29.34 -8.98
C SER A 391 -8.12 30.60 -8.22
N GLU A 392 -7.97 30.54 -6.89
CA GLU A 392 -8.04 31.68 -5.99
C GLU A 392 -6.62 32.18 -5.71
N ILE A 393 -6.35 33.46 -5.99
CA ILE A 393 -5.08 34.12 -5.69
C ILE A 393 -5.28 35.01 -4.49
N ARG A 394 -4.51 34.81 -3.46
CA ARG A 394 -4.51 35.58 -2.22
C ARG A 394 -3.23 36.38 -2.14
N PHE A 395 -3.36 37.71 -2.02
CA PHE A 395 -2.28 38.68 -2.09
C PHE A 395 -1.88 39.10 -0.68
N TRP A 396 -0.66 38.77 -0.29
CA TRP A 396 -0.12 39.06 1.04
C TRP A 396 1.01 40.11 0.93
N CYS A 397 0.91 41.15 1.72
CA CYS A 397 1.94 42.16 1.83
C CYS A 397 2.20 42.49 3.29
N GLU A 398 3.47 42.44 3.73
CA GLU A 398 3.89 42.72 5.11
C GLU A 398 3.08 41.91 6.16
N GLY A 399 2.82 40.64 5.88
CA GLY A 399 2.09 39.75 6.76
C GLY A 399 0.57 39.98 6.83
N LYS A 400 0.01 40.83 5.93
CA LYS A 400 -1.43 41.10 5.85
C LYS A 400 -1.99 40.66 4.52
N LEU A 401 -3.18 40.03 4.54
CA LEU A 401 -3.96 39.76 3.33
C LEU A 401 -4.56 41.08 2.83
N ILE A 402 -4.14 41.55 1.65
CA ILE A 402 -4.56 42.85 1.08
C ILE A 402 -5.61 42.69 0.00
N ASP A 403 -5.67 41.55 -0.70
CA ASP A 403 -6.66 41.28 -1.75
C ASP A 403 -6.85 39.79 -1.98
N THR A 404 -7.97 39.40 -2.60
CA THR A 404 -8.26 38.04 -3.04
C THR A 404 -9.01 38.07 -4.36
N GLN A 405 -8.49 37.37 -5.38
CA GLN A 405 -9.06 37.37 -6.72
C GLN A 405 -9.21 35.93 -7.23
N ARG A 406 -10.20 35.70 -8.08
CA ARG A 406 -10.40 34.42 -8.79
C ARG A 406 -10.00 34.61 -10.26
N VAL A 407 -9.18 33.70 -10.75
CA VAL A 407 -8.66 33.72 -12.13
C VAL A 407 -8.87 32.35 -12.78
N LYS A 408 -9.03 32.31 -14.09
CA LYS A 408 -9.10 31.05 -14.82
C LYS A 408 -7.70 30.42 -14.87
N ASN A 409 -7.64 29.10 -14.69
CA ASN A 409 -6.37 28.37 -14.76
C ASN A 409 -5.71 28.48 -16.15
N SER A 410 -6.51 28.63 -17.22
CA SER A 410 -6.02 28.87 -18.57
C SER A 410 -5.19 30.16 -18.69
N ASP A 411 -5.47 31.14 -17.84
CA ASP A 411 -4.78 32.45 -17.88
C ASP A 411 -3.44 32.40 -17.10
N LEU A 412 -3.28 31.38 -16.21
CA LEU A 412 -2.05 31.13 -15.45
C LEU A 412 -1.08 30.25 -16.25
N LYS A 413 -0.71 30.71 -17.46
CA LYS A 413 0.18 29.98 -18.38
C LYS A 413 1.51 29.60 -17.69
N GLY A 414 1.96 28.34 -17.88
CA GLY A 414 3.21 27.83 -17.28
C GLY A 414 3.12 27.40 -15.82
N MET A 415 1.95 27.50 -15.18
CA MET A 415 1.68 26.84 -13.90
C MET A 415 1.01 25.49 -14.15
N HIS A 416 1.54 24.45 -13.52
CA HIS A 416 1.01 23.09 -13.62
C HIS A 416 0.29 22.74 -12.33
N PHE A 417 -0.99 22.51 -12.43
CA PHE A 417 -1.89 22.16 -11.34
C PHE A 417 -2.16 20.66 -11.28
#